data_032911d90b518974d1ec15851f089667
#
_entry.id   032911d90b518974d1ec15851f089667
#
_cell.length_a   1.000
_cell.length_b   1.000
_cell.length_c   1.000
_cell.angle_alpha   90.00
_cell.angle_beta   90.00
_cell.angle_gamma   90.00
#
_symmetry.space_group_name_H-M   'P 1'
#
loop_
_entity.id
_entity.type
_entity.pdbx_description
1 polymer ?
#
loop_
_entity_poly.entity_id
_entity_poly.type
_entity_poly.pdbx_seq_one_letter_code
_entity_poly.pdbx_strand_id
1 'polypeptide(L)'
;MQKYYPYLITLSHMINDSCQSVLPALLPLFIYTYGLSLEQAGFLILANTALSSLLQPLLGYISDKINQPRLIAMGVLLSACSTGMMGFVTSYENLLICATLAGVGSSIFHPEGAKIMNRLGGGKKGKAMGTFAIGGSSGFAIGPLF
;
A
#
# COMPACT_ATOMS: atom_id res chain seq x y z
N MET A 1 25.06 10.38 -1.41
CA MET A 1 23.65 10.14 -1.81
C MET A 1 23.10 8.81 -1.27
N GLN A 2 23.82 7.69 -1.31
CA GLN A 2 23.31 6.37 -0.85
C GLN A 2 22.86 6.30 0.62
N LYS A 3 23.36 7.18 1.50
CA LYS A 3 23.04 7.20 2.95
C LYS A 3 21.54 7.48 3.23
N TYR A 4 20.83 8.17 2.36
CA TYR A 4 19.44 8.59 2.57
C TYR A 4 18.41 7.62 1.96
N TYR A 5 18.81 6.73 1.06
CA TYR A 5 17.89 5.80 0.40
C TYR A 5 17.06 4.94 1.38
N PRO A 6 17.64 4.35 2.46
CA PRO A 6 16.84 3.58 3.41
C PRO A 6 15.71 4.39 4.03
N TYR A 7 15.95 5.66 4.37
CA TYR A 7 14.93 6.53 4.96
C TYR A 7 13.83 6.89 3.95
N LEU A 8 14.21 7.11 2.69
CA LEU A 8 13.22 7.37 1.63
C LEU A 8 12.33 6.15 1.39
N ILE A 9 12.89 4.94 1.36
CA ILE A 9 12.11 3.71 1.21
C ILE A 9 11.21 3.48 2.43
N THR A 10 11.71 3.75 3.65
CA THR A 10 10.91 3.66 4.88
C THR A 10 9.75 4.68 4.88
N LEU A 11 9.99 5.92 4.44
CA LEU A 11 8.94 6.92 4.28
C LEU A 11 7.92 6.51 3.22
N SER A 12 8.37 5.96 2.09
CA SER A 12 7.47 5.43 1.07
C SER A 12 6.61 4.29 1.61
N HIS A 13 7.16 3.43 2.47
CA HIS A 13 6.41 2.38 3.15
C HIS A 13 5.35 2.96 4.09
N MET A 14 5.72 3.96 4.88
CA MET A 14 4.79 4.67 5.75
C MET A 14 3.62 5.27 4.96
N ILE A 15 3.90 5.95 3.84
CA ILE A 15 2.86 6.53 2.97
C ILE A 15 1.97 5.44 2.37
N ASN A 16 2.55 4.37 1.83
CA ASN A 16 1.80 3.28 1.24
C ASN A 16 0.83 2.64 2.26
N ASP A 17 1.32 2.35 3.47
CA ASP A 17 0.54 1.67 4.49
C ASP A 17 -0.44 2.62 5.20
N SER A 18 -0.17 3.93 5.23
CA SER A 18 -1.20 4.92 5.59
C SER A 18 -2.38 4.85 4.63
N CYS A 19 -2.14 4.78 3.31
CA CYS A 19 -3.22 4.61 2.33
C CYS A 19 -4.02 3.32 2.56
N GLN A 20 -3.35 2.22 2.93
CA GLN A 20 -4.04 0.95 3.22
C GLN A 20 -4.93 1.04 4.46
N SER A 21 -4.55 1.79 5.48
CA SER A 21 -5.31 1.92 6.74
C SER A 21 -6.44 2.97 6.67
N VAL A 22 -6.42 3.87 5.69
CA VAL A 22 -7.49 4.86 5.47
C VAL A 22 -8.82 4.18 5.10
N LEU A 23 -8.82 3.18 4.23
CA LEU A 23 -10.05 2.51 3.79
C LEU A 23 -10.84 1.91 4.96
N PRO A 24 -10.26 1.09 5.87
CA PRO A 24 -10.99 0.61 7.05
C PRO A 24 -11.51 1.74 7.95
N ALA A 25 -10.74 2.82 8.10
CA ALA A 25 -11.13 3.96 8.93
C ALA A 25 -12.32 4.73 8.35
N LEU A 26 -12.39 4.87 7.03
CA LEU A 26 -13.49 5.54 6.33
C LEU A 26 -14.72 4.65 6.10
N LEU A 27 -14.64 3.36 6.40
CA LEU A 27 -15.72 2.42 6.11
C LEU A 27 -17.06 2.81 6.75
N PRO A 28 -17.13 3.25 8.03
CA PRO A 28 -18.37 3.73 8.62
C PRO A 28 -18.97 4.91 7.86
N LEU A 29 -18.13 5.83 7.37
CA LEU A 29 -18.56 6.96 6.56
C LEU A 29 -19.14 6.49 5.22
N PHE A 30 -18.48 5.55 4.53
CA PHE A 30 -18.97 5.01 3.26
C PHE A 30 -20.25 4.22 3.42
N ILE A 31 -20.40 3.43 4.49
CA ILE A 31 -21.65 2.75 4.82
C ILE A 31 -22.79 3.78 4.96
N TYR A 32 -22.57 4.85 5.71
CA TYR A 32 -23.57 5.89 5.93
C TYR A 32 -23.88 6.67 4.65
N THR A 33 -22.86 7.12 3.92
CA THR A 33 -23.00 8.01 2.76
C THR A 33 -23.62 7.30 1.55
N TYR A 34 -23.21 6.05 1.30
CA TYR A 34 -23.66 5.28 0.13
C TYR A 34 -24.73 4.23 0.46
N GLY A 35 -25.16 4.13 1.72
CA GLY A 35 -26.14 3.13 2.14
C GLY A 35 -25.65 1.69 1.93
N LEU A 36 -24.34 1.43 2.13
CA LEU A 36 -23.77 0.12 1.85
C LEU A 36 -24.22 -0.94 2.86
N SER A 37 -24.45 -2.14 2.37
CA SER A 37 -24.61 -3.29 3.26
C SER A 37 -23.26 -3.66 3.90
N LEU A 38 -23.31 -4.41 5.01
CA LEU A 38 -22.08 -4.93 5.64
C LEU A 38 -21.31 -5.87 4.71
N GLU A 39 -22.00 -6.58 3.83
CA GLU A 39 -21.37 -7.42 2.80
C GLU A 39 -20.59 -6.57 1.80
N GLN A 40 -21.21 -5.50 1.28
CA GLN A 40 -20.53 -4.57 0.36
C GLN A 40 -19.30 -3.92 1.02
N ALA A 41 -19.42 -3.51 2.28
CA ALA A 41 -18.30 -2.99 3.06
C ALA A 41 -17.19 -4.04 3.22
N GLY A 42 -17.56 -5.28 3.53
CA GLY A 42 -16.62 -6.42 3.60
C GLY A 42 -15.92 -6.68 2.26
N PHE A 43 -16.64 -6.58 1.13
CA PHE A 43 -16.04 -6.73 -0.20
C PHE A 43 -15.03 -5.64 -0.55
N LEU A 44 -15.22 -4.40 -0.09
CA LEU A 44 -14.21 -3.33 -0.27
C LEU A 44 -12.89 -3.70 0.42
N ILE A 45 -12.97 -4.15 1.68
CA ILE A 45 -11.78 -4.58 2.43
C ILE A 45 -11.15 -5.81 1.79
N LEU A 46 -11.98 -6.80 1.42
CA LEU A 46 -11.50 -8.02 0.78
C LEU A 46 -10.77 -7.72 -0.54
N ALA A 47 -11.36 -6.91 -1.42
CA ALA A 47 -10.75 -6.54 -2.70
C ALA A 47 -9.40 -5.83 -2.51
N ASN A 48 -9.33 -4.88 -1.58
CA ASN A 48 -8.07 -4.19 -1.27
C ASN A 48 -7.04 -5.17 -0.70
N THR A 49 -7.37 -5.90 0.37
CA THR A 49 -6.42 -6.75 1.12
C THR A 49 -6.02 -8.00 0.35
N ALA A 50 -6.97 -8.65 -0.33
CA ALA A 50 -6.67 -9.87 -1.11
C ALA A 50 -5.71 -9.54 -2.25
N LEU A 51 -5.96 -8.47 -3.01
CA LEU A 51 -5.06 -8.09 -4.11
C LEU A 51 -3.73 -7.57 -3.60
N SER A 52 -3.73 -6.80 -2.50
CA SER A 52 -2.48 -6.38 -1.85
C SER A 52 -1.62 -7.57 -1.43
N SER A 53 -2.21 -8.66 -0.97
CA SER A 53 -1.46 -9.82 -0.44
C SER A 53 -1.18 -10.89 -1.49
N LEU A 54 -2.20 -11.28 -2.26
CA LEU A 54 -2.11 -12.43 -3.19
C LEU A 54 -1.24 -12.12 -4.42
N LEU A 55 -1.20 -10.86 -4.86
CA LEU A 55 -0.38 -10.47 -6.00
C LEU A 55 1.11 -10.27 -5.64
N GLN A 56 1.46 -10.09 -4.37
CA GLN A 56 2.86 -9.86 -3.95
C GLN A 56 3.83 -10.94 -4.42
N PRO A 57 3.56 -12.25 -4.27
CA PRO A 57 4.49 -13.28 -4.72
C PRO A 57 4.70 -13.24 -6.26
N LEU A 58 3.64 -13.01 -7.02
CA LEU A 58 3.70 -12.91 -8.48
C LEU A 58 4.49 -11.68 -8.90
N LEU A 59 4.17 -10.51 -8.33
CA LEU A 59 4.84 -9.25 -8.65
C LEU A 59 6.29 -9.24 -8.16
N GLY A 60 6.58 -9.87 -7.02
CA GLY A 60 7.95 -10.09 -6.56
C GLY A 60 8.77 -10.90 -7.55
N TYR A 61 8.23 -12.00 -8.04
CA TYR A 61 8.87 -12.82 -9.06
C TYR A 61 9.14 -12.05 -10.38
N ILE A 62 8.16 -11.26 -10.83
CA ILE A 62 8.31 -10.41 -12.02
C ILE A 62 9.38 -9.33 -11.77
N SER A 63 9.32 -8.65 -10.63
CA SER A 63 10.26 -7.62 -10.21
C SER A 63 11.71 -8.12 -10.16
N ASP A 64 11.92 -9.36 -9.72
CA ASP A 64 13.24 -9.96 -9.69
C ASP A 64 13.84 -10.16 -11.08
N LYS A 65 13.00 -10.41 -12.08
CA LYS A 65 13.42 -10.58 -13.48
C LYS A 65 13.70 -9.25 -14.19
N ILE A 66 12.85 -8.24 -13.98
CA ILE A 66 12.94 -6.98 -14.73
C ILE A 66 13.82 -5.92 -14.06
N ASN A 67 14.13 -6.07 -12.77
CA ASN A 67 14.99 -5.19 -11.97
C ASN A 67 14.74 -3.68 -12.21
N GLN A 68 13.49 -3.25 -12.02
CA GLN A 68 13.04 -1.88 -12.28
C GLN A 68 12.72 -1.12 -10.99
N PRO A 69 13.64 -0.30 -10.45
CA PRO A 69 13.40 0.45 -9.20
C PRO A 69 12.22 1.43 -9.28
N ARG A 70 11.80 1.80 -10.48
CA ARG A 70 10.64 2.68 -10.72
C ARG A 70 9.32 2.08 -10.24
N LEU A 71 9.26 0.76 -10.09
CA LEU A 71 8.08 0.06 -9.58
C LEU A 71 7.69 0.53 -8.17
N ILE A 72 8.65 0.91 -7.31
CA ILE A 72 8.34 1.51 -6.01
C ILE A 72 7.47 2.76 -6.16
N ALA A 73 7.92 3.70 -6.99
CA ALA A 73 7.19 4.95 -7.18
C ALA A 73 5.81 4.70 -7.81
N MET A 74 5.73 3.79 -8.80
CA MET A 74 4.46 3.41 -9.43
C MET A 74 3.50 2.79 -8.42
N GLY A 75 3.98 1.88 -7.56
CA GLY A 75 3.17 1.24 -6.53
C GLY A 75 2.59 2.25 -5.53
N VAL A 76 3.46 3.12 -4.97
CA VAL A 76 3.02 4.17 -4.03
C VAL A 76 2.07 5.16 -4.68
N LEU A 77 2.36 5.62 -5.90
CA LEU A 77 1.49 6.57 -6.61
C LEU A 77 0.12 5.95 -6.92
N LEU A 78 0.11 4.71 -7.40
CA LEU A 78 -1.17 4.02 -7.67
C LEU A 78 -1.98 3.85 -6.39
N SER A 79 -1.35 3.41 -5.29
CA SER A 79 -2.01 3.27 -3.99
C SER A 79 -2.56 4.62 -3.50
N ALA A 80 -1.73 5.66 -3.48
CA ALA A 80 -2.10 6.98 -2.97
C ALA A 80 -3.17 7.67 -3.83
N CYS A 81 -3.03 7.65 -5.16
CA CYS A 81 -4.02 8.24 -6.06
C CYS A 81 -5.38 7.52 -5.94
N SER A 82 -5.36 6.18 -5.92
CA SER A 82 -6.60 5.40 -5.80
C SER A 82 -7.28 5.61 -4.45
N THR A 83 -6.52 5.67 -3.35
CA THR A 83 -7.07 6.00 -2.02
C THR A 83 -7.64 7.41 -1.99
N GLY A 84 -6.90 8.41 -2.53
CA GLY A 84 -7.38 9.79 -2.60
C GLY A 84 -8.64 9.94 -3.46
N MET A 85 -8.77 9.17 -4.53
CA MET A 85 -9.96 9.18 -5.39
C MET A 85 -11.22 8.64 -4.71
N MET A 86 -11.11 7.82 -3.65
CA MET A 86 -12.27 7.35 -2.90
C MET A 86 -13.12 8.50 -2.32
N GLY A 87 -12.52 9.66 -2.06
CA GLY A 87 -13.23 10.84 -1.59
C GLY A 87 -14.04 11.59 -2.66
N PHE A 88 -13.87 11.25 -3.94
CA PHE A 88 -14.52 11.95 -5.07
C PHE A 88 -15.52 11.07 -5.83
N VAL A 89 -15.53 9.77 -5.59
CA VAL A 89 -16.44 8.84 -6.26
C VAL A 89 -17.84 8.92 -5.63
N THR A 90 -18.84 8.59 -6.44
CA THR A 90 -20.26 8.73 -6.05
C THR A 90 -21.03 7.40 -6.11
N SER A 91 -20.36 6.29 -6.44
CA SER A 91 -20.98 4.96 -6.51
C SER A 91 -20.12 3.89 -5.85
N TYR A 92 -20.77 2.81 -5.42
CA TYR A 92 -20.12 1.66 -4.85
C TYR A 92 -19.11 1.01 -5.83
N GLU A 93 -19.47 0.91 -7.11
CA GLU A 93 -18.63 0.30 -8.13
C GLU A 93 -17.31 1.07 -8.30
N ASN A 94 -17.40 2.40 -8.35
CA ASN A 94 -16.21 3.25 -8.43
C ASN A 94 -15.37 3.17 -7.15
N LEU A 95 -16.01 3.08 -5.98
CA LEU A 95 -15.32 2.88 -4.71
C LEU A 95 -14.59 1.52 -4.69
N LEU A 96 -15.23 0.46 -5.21
CA LEU A 96 -14.63 -0.87 -5.33
C LEU A 96 -13.44 -0.88 -6.29
N ILE A 97 -13.53 -0.18 -7.42
CA ILE A 97 -12.41 0.00 -8.35
C ILE A 97 -11.24 0.70 -7.65
N CYS A 98 -11.50 1.79 -6.93
CA CYS A 98 -10.46 2.50 -6.19
C CYS A 98 -9.81 1.62 -5.12
N ALA A 99 -10.60 0.88 -4.34
CA ALA A 99 -10.10 -0.05 -3.32
C ALA A 99 -9.21 -1.16 -3.95
N THR A 100 -9.65 -1.71 -5.08
CA THR A 100 -8.93 -2.71 -5.87
C THR A 100 -7.58 -2.18 -6.36
N LEU A 101 -7.58 -1.00 -6.98
CA LEU A 101 -6.36 -0.37 -7.50
C LEU A 101 -5.38 0.02 -6.40
N ALA A 102 -5.88 0.47 -5.23
CA ALA A 102 -5.04 0.74 -4.06
C ALA A 102 -4.34 -0.54 -3.58
N GLY A 103 -5.05 -1.68 -3.54
CA GLY A 103 -4.47 -2.99 -3.23
C GLY A 103 -3.42 -3.43 -4.24
N VAL A 104 -3.67 -3.23 -5.55
CA VAL A 104 -2.68 -3.51 -6.61
C VAL A 104 -1.45 -2.63 -6.45
N GLY A 105 -1.60 -1.34 -6.18
CA GLY A 105 -0.48 -0.43 -5.93
C GLY A 105 0.40 -0.92 -4.78
N SER A 106 -0.21 -1.30 -3.67
CA SER A 106 0.47 -1.86 -2.50
C SER A 106 1.20 -3.18 -2.82
N SER A 107 0.60 -4.06 -3.61
CA SER A 107 1.22 -5.33 -4.02
C SER A 107 2.45 -5.15 -4.92
N ILE A 108 2.53 -4.06 -5.68
CA ILE A 108 3.72 -3.67 -6.45
C ILE A 108 4.81 -3.13 -5.52
N PHE A 109 4.43 -2.30 -4.55
CA PHE A 109 5.37 -1.61 -3.66
C PHE A 109 6.11 -2.57 -2.73
N HIS A 110 5.40 -3.45 -2.02
CA HIS A 110 5.96 -4.25 -0.92
C HIS A 110 7.14 -5.13 -1.31
N PRO A 111 7.06 -5.97 -2.37
CA PRO A 111 8.19 -6.83 -2.73
C PRO A 111 9.39 -6.03 -3.21
N GLU A 112 9.17 -4.96 -3.96
CA GLU A 112 10.26 -4.12 -4.49
C GLU A 112 10.92 -3.32 -3.36
N GLY A 113 10.13 -2.73 -2.45
CA GLY A 113 10.63 -2.02 -1.27
C GLY A 113 11.46 -2.90 -0.37
N ALA A 114 10.97 -4.10 -0.05
CA ALA A 114 11.68 -5.09 0.75
C ALA A 114 12.98 -5.54 0.08
N LYS A 115 12.96 -5.79 -1.23
CA LYS A 115 14.14 -6.17 -2.02
C LYS A 115 15.23 -5.09 -1.97
N ILE A 116 14.86 -3.83 -2.19
CA ILE A 116 15.82 -2.73 -2.15
C ILE A 116 16.36 -2.52 -0.74
N MET A 117 15.50 -2.55 0.29
CA MET A 117 15.93 -2.43 1.69
C MET A 117 16.91 -3.54 2.09
N ASN A 118 16.65 -4.78 1.66
CA ASN A 118 17.55 -5.91 1.90
C ASN A 118 18.93 -5.69 1.24
N ARG A 119 18.95 -5.18 0.00
CA ARG A 119 20.20 -4.85 -0.71
C ARG A 119 20.98 -3.73 -0.02
N LEU A 120 20.29 -2.64 0.37
CA LEU A 120 20.90 -1.50 1.06
C LEU A 120 21.43 -1.88 2.44
N GLY A 121 20.85 -2.89 3.10
CA GLY A 121 21.25 -3.38 4.41
C GLY A 121 22.64 -4.01 4.43
N GLY A 122 23.13 -4.54 3.31
CA GLY A 122 24.45 -5.20 3.21
C GLY A 122 24.64 -6.24 4.33
N GLY A 123 25.66 -6.06 5.16
CA GLY A 123 25.94 -6.91 6.33
C GLY A 123 24.96 -6.70 7.51
N LYS A 124 24.08 -5.70 7.47
CA LYS A 124 23.13 -5.34 8.54
C LYS A 124 21.67 -5.46 8.08
N LYS A 125 21.34 -6.52 7.33
CA LYS A 125 20.02 -6.75 6.74
C LYS A 125 18.88 -6.68 7.76
N GLY A 126 19.04 -7.29 8.94
CA GLY A 126 18.02 -7.25 10.01
C GLY A 126 17.68 -5.82 10.45
N LYS A 127 18.71 -4.95 10.61
CA LYS A 127 18.49 -3.55 10.94
C LYS A 127 17.74 -2.82 9.83
N ALA A 128 18.12 -3.03 8.58
CA ALA A 128 17.44 -2.39 7.43
C ALA A 128 15.98 -2.82 7.34
N MET A 129 15.70 -4.13 7.45
CA MET A 129 14.33 -4.65 7.43
C MET A 129 13.51 -4.19 8.64
N GLY A 130 14.12 -4.09 9.83
CA GLY A 130 13.46 -3.52 11.01
C GLY A 130 13.07 -2.04 10.80
N THR A 131 13.97 -1.23 10.19
CA THR A 131 13.66 0.17 9.84
C THR A 131 12.52 0.24 8.80
N PHE A 132 12.53 -0.65 7.82
CA PHE A 132 11.45 -0.75 6.82
C PHE A 132 10.10 -1.09 7.49
N ALA A 133 10.09 -2.09 8.39
CA ALA A 133 8.89 -2.50 9.12
C ALA A 133 8.33 -1.37 10.01
N ILE A 134 9.19 -0.57 10.66
CA ILE A 134 8.76 0.61 11.43
C ILE A 134 7.99 1.59 10.51
N GLY A 135 8.44 1.78 9.27
CA GLY A 135 7.72 2.61 8.29
C GLY A 135 6.29 2.15 8.08
N GLY A 136 6.09 0.87 7.75
CA GLY A 136 4.76 0.30 7.54
C GLY A 136 3.88 0.39 8.79
N SER A 137 4.38 -0.07 9.95
CA SER A 137 3.63 0.00 11.21
C SER A 137 3.23 1.43 11.59
N SER A 138 4.14 2.40 11.38
CA SER A 138 3.83 3.82 11.60
C SER A 138 2.75 4.31 10.62
N GLY A 139 2.81 3.88 9.37
CA GLY A 139 1.80 4.20 8.36
C GLY A 139 0.41 3.71 8.76
N PHE A 140 0.29 2.45 9.16
CA PHE A 140 -0.96 1.90 9.66
C PHE A 140 -1.50 2.66 10.87
N ALA A 141 -0.63 3.09 11.79
CA ALA A 141 -1.02 3.80 13.00
C ALA A 141 -1.53 5.22 12.72
N ILE A 142 -0.91 5.93 11.77
CA ILE A 142 -1.24 7.34 11.51
C ILE A 142 -2.25 7.54 10.37
N GLY A 143 -2.38 6.58 9.44
CA GLY A 143 -3.31 6.68 8.31
C GLY A 143 -4.75 7.01 8.71
N PRO A 144 -5.34 6.39 9.75
CA PRO A 144 -6.68 6.72 10.22
C PRO A 144 -6.88 8.14 10.75
N LEU A 145 -5.82 8.91 10.91
CA LEU A 145 -5.88 10.31 11.40
C LEU A 145 -6.08 11.33 10.27
N PHE A 146 -5.98 10.90 9.01
CA PHE A 146 -6.18 11.72 7.81
C PHE A 146 -7.54 11.45 7.17
#